data_837889d524f49bca4d99271d9ae6b61c
#
_entry.id   837889d524f49bca4d99271d9ae6b61c
#
_cell.length_a   1.000
_cell.length_b   1.000
_cell.length_c   1.000
_cell.angle_alpha   90.00
_cell.angle_beta   90.00
_cell.angle_gamma   90.00
#
_symmetry.space_group_name_H-M   'P 1'
#
loop_
_entity.id
_entity.type
_entity.pdbx_description
1 polymer ?
#
loop_
_entity_poly.entity_id
_entity_poly.type
_entity_poly.pdbx_seq_one_letter_code
_entity_poly.pdbx_strand_id
1 'polypeptide(L)'
;MANSDCEGGRSRAHDTAAELYQLAALMLNDESQAADLVEATVAEANIDPCADVDASVQAARLNLVETALARLSQADPTAFDAPVASGEPSGGCIEGDDLSSAGISALQLAGMVNGPARRTLRDWLEKLPVAQRAIFVERAILGWDNAAAAASLSRAVARNWQPRQVNEIFRLALCSLASSLAHSATAKA
;
A
#
# COMPACT_ATOMS: atom_id res chain seq x y z
N MET A 1 -36.90 -14.05 -7.30
CA MET A 1 -36.33 -12.85 -6.73
C MET A 1 -34.82 -13.00 -6.35
N ALA A 2 -34.24 -14.18 -6.40
CA ALA A 2 -32.81 -14.42 -6.03
C ALA A 2 -31.77 -14.05 -7.10
N ASN A 3 -32.16 -13.75 -8.36
CA ASN A 3 -31.20 -13.50 -9.44
C ASN A 3 -30.63 -12.04 -9.48
N SER A 4 -31.36 -11.06 -8.95
CA SER A 4 -30.93 -9.65 -9.00
C SER A 4 -29.78 -9.34 -8.06
N ASP A 5 -29.70 -10.03 -6.92
CA ASP A 5 -28.66 -9.78 -5.91
C ASP A 5 -27.29 -10.33 -6.35
N CYS A 6 -27.30 -11.41 -7.13
CA CYS A 6 -26.05 -11.99 -7.66
C CYS A 6 -25.47 -11.22 -8.87
N GLU A 7 -26.29 -10.51 -9.66
CA GLU A 7 -25.76 -9.64 -10.75
C GLU A 7 -25.02 -8.43 -10.19
N GLY A 8 -25.55 -7.79 -9.15
CA GLY A 8 -24.83 -6.74 -8.42
C GLY A 8 -23.56 -7.25 -7.75
N GLY A 9 -23.52 -8.50 -7.32
CA GLY A 9 -22.34 -9.17 -6.77
C GLY A 9 -21.20 -9.34 -7.77
N ARG A 10 -21.50 -9.69 -9.02
CA ARG A 10 -20.49 -9.84 -10.08
C ARG A 10 -19.80 -8.51 -10.44
N SER A 11 -20.57 -7.42 -10.52
CA SER A 11 -19.98 -6.09 -10.76
C SER A 11 -19.03 -5.70 -9.63
N ARG A 12 -19.46 -5.90 -8.37
CA ARG A 12 -18.62 -5.62 -7.20
C ARG A 12 -17.37 -6.49 -7.14
N ALA A 13 -17.45 -7.77 -7.50
CA ALA A 13 -16.29 -8.65 -7.56
C ALA A 13 -15.28 -8.18 -8.60
N HIS A 14 -15.73 -7.69 -9.75
CA HIS A 14 -14.85 -7.11 -10.77
C HIS A 14 -14.19 -5.83 -10.28
N ASP A 15 -14.94 -4.93 -9.64
CA ASP A 15 -14.42 -3.68 -9.09
C ASP A 15 -13.40 -3.97 -7.98
N THR A 16 -13.68 -4.95 -7.11
CA THR A 16 -12.75 -5.40 -6.08
C THR A 16 -11.47 -5.99 -6.68
N ALA A 17 -11.57 -6.81 -7.72
CA ALA A 17 -10.38 -7.36 -8.38
C ALA A 17 -9.52 -6.26 -9.01
N ALA A 18 -10.13 -5.22 -9.59
CA ALA A 18 -9.41 -4.08 -10.13
C ALA A 18 -8.70 -3.27 -9.02
N GLU A 19 -9.34 -3.06 -7.87
CA GLU A 19 -8.70 -2.43 -6.71
C GLU A 19 -7.53 -3.25 -6.18
N LEU A 20 -7.71 -4.56 -6.02
CA LEU A 20 -6.66 -5.47 -5.57
C LEU A 20 -5.47 -5.46 -6.53
N TYR A 21 -5.73 -5.44 -7.85
CA TYR A 21 -4.67 -5.33 -8.86
C TYR A 21 -3.89 -4.03 -8.72
N GLN A 22 -4.58 -2.92 -8.55
CA GLN A 22 -3.92 -1.63 -8.35
C GLN A 22 -3.03 -1.63 -7.11
N LEU A 23 -3.53 -2.19 -6.02
CA LEU A 23 -2.80 -2.32 -4.76
C LEU A 23 -1.54 -3.18 -4.93
N ALA A 24 -1.69 -4.36 -5.53
CA ALA A 24 -0.58 -5.26 -5.81
C ALA A 24 0.49 -4.60 -6.70
N ALA A 25 0.07 -3.90 -7.76
CA ALA A 25 0.97 -3.20 -8.67
C ALA A 25 1.75 -2.07 -8.00
N LEU A 26 1.14 -1.36 -7.03
CA LEU A 26 1.83 -0.34 -6.24
C LEU A 26 2.83 -0.94 -5.25
N MET A 27 2.53 -2.10 -4.67
CA MET A 27 3.43 -2.79 -3.75
C MET A 27 4.59 -3.47 -4.45
N LEU A 28 4.31 -4.27 -5.49
CA LEU A 28 5.29 -5.10 -6.16
C LEU A 28 6.10 -4.34 -7.22
N ASN A 29 5.55 -3.26 -7.75
CA ASN A 29 6.08 -2.51 -8.90
C ASN A 29 6.32 -3.37 -10.16
N ASP A 30 5.58 -4.46 -10.28
CA ASP A 30 5.61 -5.42 -11.38
C ASP A 30 4.18 -5.82 -11.72
N GLU A 31 3.75 -5.51 -12.94
CA GLU A 31 2.36 -5.74 -13.38
C GLU A 31 2.04 -7.21 -13.57
N SER A 32 3.01 -8.02 -14.01
CA SER A 32 2.83 -9.46 -14.17
C SER A 32 2.69 -10.14 -12.81
N GLN A 33 3.60 -9.84 -11.89
CA GLN A 33 3.53 -10.38 -10.52
C GLN A 33 2.27 -9.91 -9.78
N ALA A 34 1.81 -8.69 -10.07
CA ALA A 34 0.57 -8.17 -9.50
C ALA A 34 -0.66 -8.93 -10.00
N ALA A 35 -0.72 -9.24 -11.30
CA ALA A 35 -1.79 -10.05 -11.88
C ALA A 35 -1.84 -11.45 -11.28
N ASP A 36 -0.69 -12.13 -11.23
CA ASP A 36 -0.56 -13.47 -10.65
C ASP A 36 -0.96 -13.49 -9.16
N LEU A 37 -0.60 -12.44 -8.41
CA LEU A 37 -0.96 -12.32 -7.00
C LEU A 37 -2.45 -12.16 -6.81
N VAL A 38 -3.09 -11.32 -7.61
CA VAL A 38 -4.54 -11.08 -7.54
C VAL A 38 -5.32 -12.34 -7.91
N GLU A 39 -4.90 -13.03 -8.98
CA GLU A 39 -5.53 -14.29 -9.39
C GLU A 39 -5.49 -15.32 -8.25
N ALA A 40 -4.33 -15.51 -7.63
CA ALA A 40 -4.16 -16.40 -6.48
C ALA A 40 -5.03 -15.96 -5.29
N THR A 41 -5.03 -14.67 -4.96
CA THR A 41 -5.80 -14.12 -3.83
C THR A 41 -7.31 -14.31 -4.03
N VAL A 42 -7.81 -14.06 -5.24
CA VAL A 42 -9.23 -14.22 -5.56
C VAL A 42 -9.63 -15.68 -5.55
N ALA A 43 -8.76 -16.58 -6.04
CA ALA A 43 -9.01 -18.02 -6.02
C ALA A 43 -9.08 -18.58 -4.57
N GLU A 44 -8.22 -18.09 -3.68
CA GLU A 44 -8.19 -18.51 -2.27
C GLU A 44 -9.30 -17.89 -1.42
N ALA A 45 -9.67 -16.65 -1.72
CA ALA A 45 -10.60 -15.88 -0.91
C ALA A 45 -12.02 -16.45 -0.86
N ASN A 46 -12.36 -17.43 -1.75
CA ASN A 46 -13.69 -18.04 -1.86
C ASN A 46 -14.81 -16.99 -1.72
N ILE A 47 -14.68 -15.89 -2.47
CA ILE A 47 -15.57 -14.74 -2.40
C ILE A 47 -16.94 -15.20 -2.91
N ASP A 48 -17.86 -15.44 -1.99
CA ASP A 48 -19.26 -15.66 -2.34
C ASP A 48 -19.87 -14.31 -2.76
N PRO A 49 -20.22 -14.12 -4.05
CA PRO A 49 -20.80 -12.86 -4.53
C PRO A 49 -22.16 -12.56 -3.90
N CYS A 50 -22.73 -13.51 -3.18
CA CYS A 50 -24.04 -13.40 -2.52
C CYS A 50 -23.93 -13.24 -0.98
N ALA A 51 -22.70 -13.31 -0.41
CA ALA A 51 -22.46 -13.11 1.03
C ALA A 51 -22.17 -11.65 1.38
N ASP A 52 -21.86 -11.39 2.66
CA ASP A 52 -21.41 -10.08 3.14
C ASP A 52 -20.08 -9.70 2.48
N VAL A 53 -20.18 -8.77 1.53
CA VAL A 53 -19.10 -8.39 0.63
C VAL A 53 -17.98 -7.67 1.39
N ASP A 54 -18.30 -6.83 2.37
CA ASP A 54 -17.31 -5.96 3.01
C ASP A 54 -16.28 -6.76 3.82
N ALA A 55 -16.72 -7.75 4.58
CA ALA A 55 -15.82 -8.61 5.35
C ALA A 55 -14.91 -9.43 4.43
N SER A 56 -15.45 -9.96 3.32
CA SER A 56 -14.70 -10.74 2.34
C SER A 56 -13.66 -9.88 1.61
N VAL A 57 -14.00 -8.64 1.25
CA VAL A 57 -13.09 -7.69 0.61
C VAL A 57 -11.94 -7.30 1.56
N GLN A 58 -12.24 -7.05 2.82
CA GLN A 58 -11.19 -6.72 3.81
C GLN A 58 -10.25 -7.91 4.03
N ALA A 59 -10.78 -9.13 4.11
CA ALA A 59 -9.96 -10.34 4.21
C ALA A 59 -9.07 -10.54 2.97
N ALA A 60 -9.61 -10.32 1.77
CA ALA A 60 -8.85 -10.39 0.52
C ALA A 60 -7.74 -9.34 0.46
N ARG A 61 -8.01 -8.09 0.87
CA ARG A 61 -6.99 -7.03 0.96
C ARG A 61 -5.86 -7.41 1.91
N LEU A 62 -6.21 -7.93 3.10
CA LEU A 62 -5.21 -8.36 4.09
C LEU A 62 -4.34 -9.51 3.55
N ASN A 63 -4.96 -10.54 2.98
CA ASN A 63 -4.25 -11.68 2.38
C ASN A 63 -3.32 -11.23 1.24
N LEU A 64 -3.81 -10.37 0.34
CA LEU A 64 -3.01 -9.83 -0.76
C LEU A 64 -1.79 -9.07 -0.23
N VAL A 65 -1.95 -8.20 0.75
CA VAL A 65 -0.86 -7.41 1.33
C VAL A 65 0.17 -8.33 1.99
N GLU A 66 -0.26 -9.27 2.83
CA GLU A 66 0.64 -10.20 3.52
C GLU A 66 1.40 -11.08 2.52
N THR A 67 0.74 -11.54 1.46
CA THR A 67 1.39 -12.33 0.41
C THR A 67 2.36 -11.48 -0.42
N ALA A 68 2.02 -10.23 -0.73
CA ALA A 68 2.94 -9.29 -1.40
C ALA A 68 4.20 -9.05 -0.55
N LEU A 69 4.04 -8.77 0.74
CA LEU A 69 5.15 -8.56 1.67
C LEU A 69 6.05 -9.81 1.76
N ALA A 70 5.44 -11.00 1.84
CA ALA A 70 6.18 -12.25 1.90
C ALA A 70 6.99 -12.48 0.61
N ARG A 71 6.42 -12.21 -0.58
CA ARG A 71 7.14 -12.27 -1.86
C ARG A 71 8.31 -11.29 -1.91
N LEU A 72 8.10 -10.04 -1.50
CA LEU A 72 9.14 -9.02 -1.44
C LEU A 72 10.28 -9.41 -0.48
N SER A 73 9.96 -9.95 0.69
CA SER A 73 10.95 -10.43 1.66
C SER A 73 11.71 -11.68 1.17
N GLN A 74 11.07 -12.54 0.38
CA GLN A 74 11.74 -13.70 -0.23
C GLN A 74 12.69 -13.27 -1.37
N ALA A 75 12.31 -12.26 -2.14
CA ALA A 75 13.15 -11.72 -3.22
C ALA A 75 14.38 -10.99 -2.66
N ASP A 76 14.21 -10.25 -1.58
CA ASP A 76 15.30 -9.57 -0.85
C ASP A 76 15.06 -9.70 0.66
N PRO A 77 15.73 -10.65 1.33
CA PRO A 77 15.58 -10.85 2.78
C PRO A 77 16.01 -9.64 3.62
N THR A 78 16.80 -8.72 3.06
CA THR A 78 17.27 -7.50 3.75
C THR A 78 16.34 -6.31 3.54
N ALA A 79 15.41 -6.39 2.59
CA ALA A 79 14.49 -5.29 2.23
C ALA A 79 13.69 -4.74 3.41
N PHE A 80 13.44 -5.60 4.40
CA PHE A 80 12.70 -5.27 5.62
C PHE A 80 13.59 -5.25 6.88
N ASP A 81 14.91 -5.20 6.72
CA ASP A 81 15.78 -4.87 7.83
C ASP A 81 15.43 -3.46 8.30
N ALA A 82 14.87 -3.37 9.51
CA ALA A 82 14.58 -2.08 10.09
C ALA A 82 15.85 -1.24 10.03
N PRO A 83 15.80 -0.01 9.51
CA PRO A 83 16.95 0.87 9.65
C PRO A 83 17.29 0.87 11.14
N VAL A 84 18.46 0.39 11.48
CA VAL A 84 19.02 0.58 12.83
C VAL A 84 18.89 2.06 13.03
N ALA A 85 18.12 2.49 14.02
CA ALA A 85 18.04 3.87 14.41
C ALA A 85 19.47 4.27 14.81
N SER A 86 20.26 4.62 13.81
CA SER A 86 21.59 5.21 13.97
C SER A 86 21.33 6.58 14.60
N GLY A 87 21.50 6.58 15.90
CA GLY A 87 21.30 7.61 16.89
C GLY A 87 21.13 9.02 16.35
N GLU A 88 20.19 9.69 16.92
CA GLU A 88 19.64 11.01 16.72
C GLU A 88 18.41 11.01 15.81
N PRO A 89 17.30 11.59 16.27
CA PRO A 89 16.22 11.97 15.38
C PRO A 89 16.81 13.04 14.44
N SER A 90 17.28 12.62 13.27
CA SER A 90 17.52 13.55 12.17
C SER A 90 16.23 14.35 12.07
N GLY A 91 16.28 15.64 12.38
CA GLY A 91 15.13 16.52 12.41
C GLY A 91 14.33 16.27 11.13
N GLY A 92 13.26 15.48 11.24
CA GLY A 92 12.53 15.01 10.08
C GLY A 92 11.98 16.21 9.34
N CYS A 93 12.04 16.21 8.03
CA CYS A 93 11.47 17.31 7.21
C CYS A 93 9.95 17.46 7.46
N ILE A 94 9.33 16.47 8.10
CA ILE A 94 7.91 16.40 8.45
C ILE A 94 7.77 15.95 9.91
N GLU A 95 7.02 16.71 10.71
CA GLU A 95 6.77 16.39 12.12
C GLU A 95 5.57 15.43 12.31
N GLY A 96 4.55 15.57 11.48
CA GLY A 96 3.36 14.71 11.51
C GLY A 96 3.55 13.38 10.81
N ASP A 97 2.61 12.46 11.05
CA ASP A 97 2.57 11.13 10.45
C ASP A 97 1.32 10.91 9.58
N ASP A 98 0.82 11.98 8.99
CA ASP A 98 -0.32 11.99 8.07
C ASP A 98 0.05 12.65 6.71
N LEU A 99 -0.79 12.44 5.71
CA LEU A 99 -0.61 13.00 4.37
C LEU A 99 -0.61 14.53 4.36
N SER A 100 -1.35 15.16 5.27
CA SER A 100 -1.44 16.62 5.34
C SER A 100 -0.11 17.25 5.71
N SER A 101 0.71 16.54 6.47
CA SER A 101 2.07 16.95 6.82
C SER A 101 3.01 17.03 5.60
N ALA A 102 2.71 16.25 4.55
CA ALA A 102 3.39 16.34 3.25
C ALA A 102 2.73 17.33 2.28
N GLY A 103 1.71 18.07 2.73
CA GLY A 103 0.94 19.00 1.91
C GLY A 103 -0.03 18.32 0.92
N ILE A 104 -0.42 17.07 1.18
CA ILE A 104 -1.28 16.27 0.31
C ILE A 104 -2.57 15.93 1.04
N SER A 105 -3.72 16.19 0.42
CA SER A 105 -5.00 15.71 0.91
C SER A 105 -5.26 14.26 0.47
N ALA A 106 -6.14 13.56 1.20
CA ALA A 106 -6.60 12.22 0.82
C ALA A 106 -7.22 12.21 -0.60
N LEU A 107 -7.95 13.26 -0.97
CA LEU A 107 -8.54 13.40 -2.30
C LEU A 107 -7.47 13.54 -3.40
N GLN A 108 -6.39 14.30 -3.13
CA GLN A 108 -5.27 14.40 -4.07
C GLN A 108 -4.55 13.06 -4.23
N LEU A 109 -4.32 12.33 -3.13
CA LEU A 109 -3.75 10.99 -3.23
C LEU A 109 -4.64 10.03 -4.02
N ALA A 110 -5.95 10.02 -3.76
CA ALA A 110 -6.90 9.21 -4.53
C ALA A 110 -6.85 9.55 -6.03
N GLY A 111 -6.74 10.84 -6.39
CA GLY A 111 -6.53 11.30 -7.75
C GLY A 111 -5.19 10.85 -8.34
N MET A 112 -4.14 10.71 -7.52
CA MET A 112 -2.85 10.15 -7.96
C MET A 112 -2.92 8.62 -8.15
N VAL A 113 -3.67 7.92 -7.34
CA VAL A 113 -3.84 6.45 -7.46
C VAL A 113 -4.70 6.09 -8.68
N ASN A 114 -5.82 6.77 -8.87
CA ASN A 114 -6.85 6.39 -9.85
C ASN A 114 -6.88 7.28 -11.10
N GLY A 115 -6.11 8.37 -11.13
CA GLY A 115 -6.16 9.40 -12.15
C GLY A 115 -4.93 9.45 -13.09
N PRO A 116 -4.82 10.52 -13.87
CA PRO A 116 -3.74 10.70 -14.84
C PRO A 116 -2.34 10.81 -14.20
N ALA A 117 -2.26 11.16 -12.92
CA ALA A 117 -1.00 11.23 -12.17
C ALA A 117 -0.51 9.87 -11.64
N ARG A 118 -1.22 8.77 -11.95
CA ARG A 118 -0.87 7.41 -11.51
C ARG A 118 0.56 7.00 -11.89
N ARG A 119 0.99 7.34 -13.10
CA ARG A 119 2.36 7.06 -13.53
C ARG A 119 3.39 7.76 -12.64
N THR A 120 3.19 9.04 -12.37
CA THR A 120 4.07 9.83 -11.50
C THR A 120 4.16 9.25 -10.10
N LEU A 121 3.04 8.79 -9.54
CA LEU A 121 3.03 8.11 -8.24
C LEU A 121 3.83 6.79 -8.29
N ARG A 122 3.62 5.98 -9.32
CA ARG A 122 4.36 4.72 -9.49
C ARG A 122 5.86 4.95 -9.64
N ASP A 123 6.27 5.88 -10.52
CA ASP A 123 7.67 6.22 -10.75
C ASP A 123 8.36 6.74 -9.48
N TRP A 124 7.61 7.37 -8.59
CA TRP A 124 8.12 7.78 -7.28
C TRP A 124 8.20 6.60 -6.32
N LEU A 125 7.16 5.76 -6.23
CA LEU A 125 7.13 4.56 -5.37
C LEU A 125 8.26 3.59 -5.74
N GLU A 126 8.56 3.45 -7.03
CA GLU A 126 9.66 2.60 -7.53
C GLU A 126 11.03 2.99 -6.95
N LYS A 127 11.24 4.28 -6.72
CA LYS A 127 12.50 4.81 -6.17
C LYS A 127 12.63 4.64 -4.66
N LEU A 128 11.53 4.30 -3.98
CA LEU A 128 11.57 4.09 -2.53
C LEU A 128 12.19 2.72 -2.19
N PRO A 129 12.93 2.64 -1.08
CA PRO A 129 13.23 1.36 -0.46
C PRO A 129 11.95 0.53 -0.27
N VAL A 130 12.06 -0.79 -0.44
CA VAL A 130 10.90 -1.70 -0.43
C VAL A 130 10.04 -1.54 0.82
N ALA A 131 10.65 -1.49 2.01
CA ALA A 131 9.90 -1.29 3.25
C ALA A 131 9.17 0.07 3.29
N GLN A 132 9.78 1.15 2.80
CA GLN A 132 9.12 2.46 2.73
C GLN A 132 7.93 2.45 1.78
N ARG A 133 8.07 1.81 0.62
CA ARG A 133 7.00 1.65 -0.35
C ARG A 133 5.84 0.86 0.23
N ALA A 134 6.11 -0.29 0.83
CA ALA A 134 5.09 -1.14 1.44
C ALA A 134 4.33 -0.40 2.55
N ILE A 135 5.05 0.22 3.48
CA ILE A 135 4.45 0.99 4.58
C ILE A 135 3.66 2.19 4.05
N PHE A 136 4.13 2.87 3.00
CA PHE A 136 3.37 3.96 2.39
C PHE A 136 2.03 3.46 1.82
N VAL A 137 2.02 2.31 1.14
CA VAL A 137 0.79 1.73 0.61
C VAL A 137 -0.17 1.34 1.74
N GLU A 138 0.31 0.69 2.80
CA GLU A 138 -0.52 0.31 3.94
C GLU A 138 -1.09 1.54 4.67
N ARG A 139 -0.27 2.54 4.93
CA ARG A 139 -0.65 3.71 5.71
C ARG A 139 -1.47 4.73 4.93
N ALA A 140 -1.01 5.10 3.73
CA ALA A 140 -1.58 6.20 2.95
C ALA A 140 -2.74 5.73 2.06
N ILE A 141 -2.64 4.55 1.44
CA ILE A 141 -3.62 4.07 0.46
C ILE A 141 -4.68 3.21 1.12
N LEU A 142 -4.29 2.27 1.99
CA LEU A 142 -5.23 1.43 2.74
C LEU A 142 -5.79 2.11 3.99
N GLY A 143 -5.17 3.19 4.47
CA GLY A 143 -5.60 3.92 5.65
C GLY A 143 -5.39 3.16 6.96
N TRP A 144 -4.53 2.14 6.98
CA TRP A 144 -4.21 1.40 8.20
C TRP A 144 -3.44 2.28 9.17
N ASP A 145 -3.65 2.09 10.46
CA ASP A 145 -2.84 2.76 11.49
C ASP A 145 -1.46 2.08 11.64
N ASN A 146 -0.61 2.68 12.45
CA ASN A 146 0.74 2.15 12.69
C ASN A 146 0.72 0.76 13.32
N ALA A 147 -0.28 0.44 14.13
CA ALA A 147 -0.40 -0.85 14.80
C ALA A 147 -0.83 -1.95 13.82
N ALA A 148 -1.82 -1.67 12.96
CA ALA A 148 -2.28 -2.59 11.92
C ALA A 148 -1.18 -2.89 10.90
N ALA A 149 -0.46 -1.87 10.42
CA ALA A 149 0.66 -2.05 9.50
C ALA A 149 1.82 -2.83 10.15
N ALA A 150 2.17 -2.55 11.41
CA ALA A 150 3.18 -3.32 12.13
C ALA A 150 2.78 -4.78 12.31
N ALA A 151 1.51 -5.06 12.59
CA ALA A 151 0.99 -6.42 12.71
C ALA A 151 1.04 -7.18 11.38
N SER A 152 0.67 -6.53 10.26
CA SER A 152 0.76 -7.09 8.90
C SER A 152 2.20 -7.45 8.54
N LEU A 153 3.12 -6.50 8.69
CA LEU A 153 4.55 -6.70 8.47
C LEU A 153 5.08 -7.86 9.32
N SER A 154 4.74 -7.88 10.62
CA SER A 154 5.24 -8.92 11.54
C SER A 154 4.81 -10.33 11.13
N ARG A 155 3.59 -10.48 10.62
CA ARG A 155 3.09 -11.77 10.13
C ARG A 155 3.76 -12.18 8.82
N ALA A 156 3.89 -11.23 7.88
CA ALA A 156 4.36 -11.54 6.53
C ALA A 156 5.87 -11.78 6.44
N VAL A 157 6.69 -11.01 7.19
CA VAL A 157 8.15 -11.04 7.06
C VAL A 157 8.85 -11.74 8.24
N ALA A 158 8.09 -12.40 9.12
CA ALA A 158 8.59 -13.16 10.28
C ALA A 158 9.54 -12.35 11.19
N ARG A 159 9.30 -11.06 11.34
CA ARG A 159 10.07 -10.15 12.21
C ARG A 159 9.12 -9.35 13.07
N ASN A 160 9.57 -8.98 14.27
CA ASN A 160 8.76 -8.21 15.22
C ASN A 160 8.84 -6.71 14.87
N TRP A 161 7.91 -6.24 14.06
CA TRP A 161 7.76 -4.83 13.74
C TRP A 161 7.00 -4.10 14.85
N GLN A 162 7.47 -2.91 15.20
CA GLN A 162 6.82 -2.06 16.20
C GLN A 162 6.10 -0.89 15.52
N PRO A 163 4.95 -0.43 16.05
CA PRO A 163 4.23 0.73 15.50
C PRO A 163 5.10 1.97 15.35
N ARG A 164 6.05 2.18 16.27
CA ARG A 164 7.01 3.29 16.19
C ARG A 164 7.91 3.20 14.96
N GLN A 165 8.38 2.02 14.61
CA GLN A 165 9.23 1.82 13.41
C GLN A 165 8.45 2.11 12.14
N VAL A 166 7.18 1.65 12.06
CA VAL A 166 6.28 1.99 10.95
C VAL A 166 6.11 3.49 10.81
N ASN A 167 5.85 4.19 11.92
CA ASN A 167 5.72 5.64 11.93
C ASN A 167 6.98 6.35 11.41
N GLU A 168 8.15 5.97 11.91
CA GLU A 168 9.43 6.56 11.50
C GLU A 168 9.66 6.39 9.99
N ILE A 169 9.44 5.18 9.46
CA ILE A 169 9.61 4.87 8.04
C ILE A 169 8.55 5.57 7.18
N PHE A 170 7.31 5.63 7.65
CA PHE A 170 6.24 6.36 6.95
C PHE A 170 6.57 7.85 6.82
N ARG A 171 7.07 8.48 7.87
CA ARG A 171 7.52 9.88 7.82
C ARG A 171 8.65 10.11 6.82
N LEU A 172 9.59 9.16 6.69
CA LEU A 172 10.62 9.22 5.65
C LEU A 172 10.04 9.16 4.25
N ALA A 173 9.03 8.31 4.02
CA ALA A 173 8.33 8.25 2.74
C ALA A 173 7.57 9.56 2.45
N LEU A 174 6.89 10.15 3.44
CA LEU A 174 6.23 11.45 3.30
C LEU A 174 7.22 12.59 2.98
N CYS A 175 8.39 12.59 3.61
CA CYS A 175 9.46 13.53 3.30
C CYS A 175 9.92 13.42 1.83
N SER A 176 10.12 12.20 1.36
CA SER A 176 10.49 11.93 -0.03
C SER A 176 9.41 12.40 -1.00
N LEU A 177 8.13 12.18 -0.67
CA LEU A 177 7.00 12.61 -1.48
C LEU A 177 6.92 14.13 -1.57
N ALA A 178 6.99 14.84 -0.44
CA ALA A 178 6.97 16.29 -0.40
C ALA A 178 8.11 16.90 -1.25
N SER A 179 9.31 16.34 -1.13
CA SER A 179 10.46 16.76 -1.93
C SER A 179 10.24 16.53 -3.43
N SER A 180 9.69 15.38 -3.81
CA SER A 180 9.38 15.05 -5.21
C SER A 180 8.35 16.00 -5.82
N LEU A 181 7.32 16.36 -5.05
CA LEU A 181 6.29 17.31 -5.50
C LEU A 181 6.84 18.72 -5.66
N ALA A 182 7.69 19.19 -4.73
CA ALA A 182 8.34 20.48 -4.81
C ALA A 182 9.21 20.60 -6.08
N HIS A 183 10.01 19.58 -6.38
CA HIS A 183 10.82 19.54 -7.60
C HIS A 183 9.98 19.53 -8.88
N SER A 184 8.85 18.80 -8.86
CA SER A 184 7.94 18.76 -10.01
C SER A 184 7.23 20.09 -10.28
N ALA A 185 6.99 20.89 -9.25
CA ALA A 185 6.39 22.22 -9.38
C ALA A 185 7.40 23.23 -9.97
N THR A 186 8.67 23.17 -9.55
CA THR A 186 9.73 24.05 -10.06
C THR A 186 10.12 23.76 -11.50
N ALA A 187 10.02 22.52 -11.96
CA ALA A 187 10.35 22.13 -13.32
C ALA A 187 9.30 22.57 -14.36
N LYS A 188 8.11 22.99 -13.91
CA LYS A 188 7.00 23.47 -14.79
C LYS A 188 6.87 25.00 -14.83
N ALA A 189 7.63 25.73 -14.02
CA ALA A 189 7.67 27.18 -13.97
C ALA A 189 8.78 27.72 -14.88
#